data_84c0d239c13afc06f023a9cfc5447bb0
#
_entry.id   84c0d239c13afc06f023a9cfc5447bb0
#
_cell.length_a   1.000
_cell.length_b   1.000
_cell.length_c   1.000
_cell.angle_alpha   90.00
_cell.angle_beta   90.00
_cell.angle_gamma   90.00
#
_symmetry.space_group_name_H-M   'P 1'
#
loop_
_entity.id
_entity.type
_entity.pdbx_description
1 polymer ?
#
loop_
_entity_poly.entity_id
_entity_poly.type
_entity_poly.pdbx_seq_one_letter_code
_entity_poly.pdbx_strand_id
1 'polypeptide(L)'
;MKNYKIIFFLLLACSVSYSQPQPSDASQLIGAYQKKAQLTKSSRVKNIHFRNIGPTIMSGRVVALEVNPEDSSEFYVAYASGGVWHTNNNGTSFTSISDDWPTQNIGEITMDWRNQTLWVGTGENNSSRSSYSGIGILKTEPNGSSWVNVGLSDSHHIGKIIINPSDKDHVIVGVTGHLYSKNKNRGVYVSNDGGETWKNTLYINDTTGIIDMAVTPNSFNIMYASAWEKDRKAWNLDEDGKSSAIYKSIDGGETWDKISKENSGFPVGEGVGRIGIAVYDENIVYAVLDNQYRRQLKTQNENLTKESFKDISVDNFKKIKTEDLNRFLRSNRFPKKYNAESVNSDINSGKIEPNDLYSYLVNANSELFDTPVIGAEVYKSVDGGQSWKKTHETYLEGLYYSYGYYFGKIHVDPNNSDKIYTYGVPLISSDDGGKTFYSIGKENVHADHHDLWINPNKPGHLINGNDGGVNITYDDGKNWIKNNSTEVGQFYSINVDYQKPYNVYGGLQDNGVWMGPHNSIESKRWNMSGKYPWKSILGGDGMEVQI
;
A
#
# COMPACT_ATOMS: atom_id res chain seq x y z
N MET A 1 -1.93 24.18 -54.45
CA MET A 1 -2.52 22.85 -54.09
C MET A 1 -1.54 21.80 -53.58
N LYS A 2 -0.23 22.00 -53.61
CA LYS A 2 0.77 21.02 -53.07
C LYS A 2 0.95 21.07 -51.54
N ASN A 3 0.69 22.20 -50.88
CA ASN A 3 0.97 22.38 -49.45
C ASN A 3 -0.11 21.80 -48.51
N TYR A 4 -1.35 21.62 -48.98
CA TYR A 4 -2.42 21.05 -48.15
C TYR A 4 -2.30 19.53 -47.94
N LYS A 5 -1.64 18.83 -48.86
CA LYS A 5 -1.44 17.38 -48.72
C LYS A 5 -0.38 17.04 -47.66
N ILE A 6 0.63 17.90 -47.50
CA ILE A 6 1.69 17.73 -46.48
C ILE A 6 1.15 17.98 -45.09
N ILE A 7 0.25 18.99 -44.90
CA ILE A 7 -0.37 19.30 -43.62
C ILE A 7 -1.34 18.18 -43.21
N PHE A 8 -2.08 17.59 -44.16
CA PHE A 8 -2.98 16.47 -43.88
C PHE A 8 -2.22 15.20 -43.49
N PHE A 9 -1.04 14.96 -44.07
CA PHE A 9 -0.20 13.82 -43.73
C PHE A 9 0.50 14.01 -42.36
N LEU A 10 0.88 15.23 -41.98
CA LEU A 10 1.41 15.59 -40.67
C LEU A 10 0.33 15.49 -39.58
N LEU A 11 -0.91 15.88 -39.85
CA LEU A 11 -2.02 15.71 -38.92
C LEU A 11 -2.41 14.23 -38.73
N LEU A 12 -2.34 13.38 -39.77
CA LEU A 12 -2.55 11.95 -39.64
C LEU A 12 -1.39 11.26 -38.87
N ALA A 13 -0.14 11.72 -39.04
CA ALA A 13 1.00 11.19 -38.28
C ALA A 13 0.94 11.58 -36.81
N CYS A 14 0.41 12.74 -36.47
CA CYS A 14 0.18 13.15 -35.07
C CYS A 14 -0.95 12.37 -34.38
N SER A 15 -1.94 11.86 -35.13
CA SER A 15 -3.03 11.07 -34.55
C SER A 15 -2.65 9.63 -34.20
N VAL A 16 -1.48 9.14 -34.65
CA VAL A 16 -0.99 7.78 -34.39
C VAL A 16 -0.03 7.71 -33.18
N SER A 17 0.39 8.85 -32.64
CA SER A 17 1.44 8.91 -31.61
C SER A 17 0.93 8.94 -30.15
N TYR A 18 -0.36 8.75 -29.89
CA TYR A 18 -0.93 8.69 -28.53
C TYR A 18 -1.47 7.31 -28.15
N SER A 19 -0.96 6.25 -28.73
CA SER A 19 -1.21 4.91 -28.21
C SER A 19 -0.35 4.69 -26.97
N GLN A 20 -0.96 4.57 -25.81
CA GLN A 20 -0.26 4.04 -24.64
C GLN A 20 0.35 2.69 -25.02
N PRO A 21 1.58 2.36 -24.58
CA PRO A 21 2.13 1.03 -24.77
C PRO A 21 1.14 -0.02 -24.30
N GLN A 22 0.95 -1.06 -25.10
CA GLN A 22 0.10 -2.18 -24.67
C GLN A 22 0.78 -2.89 -23.49
N PRO A 23 0.02 -3.35 -22.48
CA PRO A 23 0.60 -4.13 -21.40
C PRO A 23 1.22 -5.42 -21.94
N SER A 24 2.31 -5.86 -21.33
CA SER A 24 2.91 -7.16 -21.63
C SER A 24 1.94 -8.28 -21.24
N ASP A 25 1.67 -9.18 -22.14
CA ASP A 25 0.85 -10.34 -21.85
C ASP A 25 1.60 -11.42 -21.03
N ALA A 26 0.85 -12.36 -20.45
CA ALA A 26 1.40 -13.43 -19.64
C ALA A 26 2.44 -14.27 -20.39
N SER A 27 2.28 -14.51 -21.67
CA SER A 27 3.21 -15.31 -22.49
C SER A 27 4.56 -14.61 -22.63
N GLN A 28 4.57 -13.29 -22.78
CA GLN A 28 5.80 -12.48 -22.84
C GLN A 28 6.53 -12.49 -21.50
N LEU A 29 5.81 -12.39 -20.38
CA LEU A 29 6.40 -12.43 -19.03
C LEU A 29 7.04 -13.81 -18.76
N ILE A 30 6.32 -14.89 -19.05
CA ILE A 30 6.83 -16.26 -18.90
C ILE A 30 8.03 -16.51 -19.82
N GLY A 31 7.96 -16.06 -21.08
CA GLY A 31 9.07 -16.15 -22.04
C GLY A 31 10.31 -15.39 -21.59
N ALA A 32 10.16 -14.21 -21.00
CA ALA A 32 11.25 -13.42 -20.43
C ALA A 32 11.92 -14.16 -19.26
N TYR A 33 11.14 -14.79 -18.39
CA TYR A 33 11.67 -15.61 -17.30
C TYR A 33 12.44 -16.83 -17.82
N GLN A 34 11.90 -17.58 -18.78
CA GLN A 34 12.59 -18.71 -19.38
C GLN A 34 13.93 -18.30 -19.98
N LYS A 35 13.97 -17.14 -20.67
CA LYS A 35 15.21 -16.57 -21.20
C LYS A 35 16.21 -16.19 -20.09
N LYS A 36 15.72 -15.58 -18.98
CA LYS A 36 16.57 -15.31 -17.79
C LYS A 36 17.20 -16.59 -17.27
N ALA A 37 16.43 -17.66 -17.11
CA ALA A 37 16.93 -18.96 -16.63
C ALA A 37 18.00 -19.56 -17.56
N GLN A 38 17.82 -19.46 -18.88
CA GLN A 38 18.83 -19.89 -19.86
C GLN A 38 20.12 -19.07 -19.78
N LEU A 39 20.00 -17.74 -19.68
CA LEU A 39 21.15 -16.84 -19.53
C LEU A 39 21.91 -17.12 -18.22
N THR A 40 21.23 -17.37 -17.13
CA THR A 40 21.84 -17.74 -15.85
C THR A 40 22.65 -19.03 -15.98
N LYS A 41 22.11 -20.08 -16.61
CA LYS A 41 22.82 -21.36 -16.84
C LYS A 41 24.07 -21.19 -17.70
N SER A 42 24.04 -20.33 -18.72
CA SER A 42 25.15 -20.08 -19.63
C SER A 42 26.11 -18.99 -19.17
N SER A 43 25.78 -18.27 -18.08
CA SER A 43 26.60 -17.17 -17.57
C SER A 43 28.02 -17.61 -17.19
N ARG A 44 29.02 -16.83 -17.63
CA ARG A 44 30.42 -17.04 -17.22
C ARG A 44 30.68 -16.71 -15.75
N VAL A 45 29.79 -15.94 -15.13
CA VAL A 45 29.88 -15.50 -13.73
C VAL A 45 28.88 -16.22 -12.81
N LYS A 46 28.25 -17.31 -13.28
CA LYS A 46 27.24 -18.07 -12.51
C LYS A 46 27.73 -18.63 -11.17
N ASN A 47 29.05 -18.80 -11.02
CA ASN A 47 29.66 -19.30 -9.79
C ASN A 47 30.17 -18.17 -8.87
N ILE A 48 29.93 -16.91 -9.22
CA ILE A 48 30.22 -15.77 -8.35
C ILE A 48 29.02 -15.57 -7.44
N HIS A 49 29.20 -15.84 -6.15
CA HIS A 49 28.18 -15.61 -5.16
C HIS A 49 28.19 -14.16 -4.70
N PHE A 50 27.01 -13.54 -4.72
CA PHE A 50 26.82 -12.23 -4.13
C PHE A 50 26.79 -12.35 -2.61
N ARG A 51 27.32 -11.36 -1.93
CA ARG A 51 27.25 -11.23 -0.48
C ARG A 51 26.51 -9.96 -0.14
N ASN A 52 25.50 -10.07 0.71
CA ASN A 52 24.86 -8.89 1.27
C ASN A 52 25.83 -8.14 2.20
N ILE A 53 25.88 -6.84 2.12
CA ILE A 53 26.75 -5.98 2.94
C ILE A 53 25.97 -5.00 3.82
N GLY A 54 24.64 -5.03 3.75
CA GLY A 54 23.75 -4.14 4.49
C GLY A 54 23.25 -2.94 3.64
N PRO A 55 22.62 -1.96 4.29
CA PRO A 55 22.33 -1.89 5.73
C PRO A 55 21.27 -2.92 6.17
N THR A 56 21.34 -3.39 7.41
CA THR A 56 20.35 -4.33 7.99
C THR A 56 19.57 -3.71 9.15
N ILE A 57 19.81 -2.44 9.47
CA ILE A 57 19.14 -1.74 10.57
C ILE A 57 17.66 -1.46 10.29
N MET A 58 17.28 -1.50 9.03
CA MET A 58 15.92 -1.46 8.53
C MET A 58 15.84 -2.32 7.28
N SER A 59 14.63 -2.75 6.93
CA SER A 59 14.39 -3.45 5.68
C SER A 59 13.41 -2.67 4.80
N GLY A 60 12.94 -3.27 3.71
CA GLY A 60 11.99 -2.65 2.80
C GLY A 60 10.55 -2.85 3.26
N ARG A 61 9.61 -2.42 2.40
CA ARG A 61 8.18 -2.49 2.63
C ARG A 61 7.66 -3.92 2.73
N VAL A 62 7.16 -4.28 3.91
CA VAL A 62 6.46 -5.54 4.18
C VAL A 62 5.00 -5.39 3.80
N VAL A 63 4.49 -6.24 2.91
CA VAL A 63 3.11 -6.18 2.41
C VAL A 63 2.21 -7.29 2.92
N ALA A 64 2.78 -8.42 3.33
CA ALA A 64 2.04 -9.54 3.91
C ALA A 64 2.87 -10.32 4.92
N LEU A 65 2.19 -10.85 5.92
CA LEU A 65 2.72 -11.69 7.00
C LEU A 65 1.90 -12.97 7.07
N GLU A 66 2.58 -14.12 7.21
CA GLU A 66 1.92 -15.40 7.41
C GLU A 66 2.58 -16.13 8.57
N VAL A 67 1.85 -16.35 9.66
CA VAL A 67 2.39 -16.83 10.93
C VAL A 67 1.86 -18.23 11.25
N ASN A 68 2.74 -19.11 11.69
CA ASN A 68 2.37 -20.46 12.09
C ASN A 68 1.41 -20.41 13.30
N PRO A 69 0.17 -20.92 13.17
CA PRO A 69 -0.82 -20.87 14.25
C PRO A 69 -0.43 -21.72 15.47
N GLU A 70 0.40 -22.75 15.28
CA GLU A 70 0.87 -23.64 16.34
C GLU A 70 2.16 -23.12 17.02
N ASP A 71 2.98 -22.36 16.27
CA ASP A 71 4.23 -21.79 16.76
C ASP A 71 4.45 -20.38 16.18
N SER A 72 4.04 -19.36 16.91
CA SER A 72 4.17 -17.96 16.48
C SER A 72 5.62 -17.46 16.39
N SER A 73 6.61 -18.27 16.70
CA SER A 73 8.02 -17.96 16.41
C SER A 73 8.43 -18.28 14.97
N GLU A 74 7.60 -19.03 14.24
CA GLU A 74 7.76 -19.33 12.82
C GLU A 74 6.79 -18.49 11.98
N PHE A 75 7.33 -17.72 11.03
CA PHE A 75 6.52 -16.94 10.12
C PHE A 75 7.26 -16.57 8.83
N TYR A 76 6.45 -16.20 7.83
CA TYR A 76 6.90 -15.69 6.55
C TYR A 76 6.64 -14.19 6.47
N VAL A 77 7.56 -13.49 5.80
CA VAL A 77 7.48 -12.05 5.54
C VAL A 77 7.59 -11.82 4.04
N ALA A 78 6.59 -11.19 3.46
CA ALA A 78 6.59 -10.82 2.05
C ALA A 78 6.88 -9.33 1.88
N TYR A 79 7.86 -9.02 1.06
CA TYR A 79 8.22 -7.66 0.69
C TYR A 79 7.62 -7.29 -0.67
N ALA A 80 7.21 -6.06 -0.83
CA ALA A 80 6.60 -5.55 -2.08
C ALA A 80 7.44 -5.83 -3.33
N SER A 81 8.77 -5.72 -3.20
CA SER A 81 9.74 -6.00 -4.27
C SER A 81 11.03 -6.65 -3.77
N GLY A 82 10.97 -7.30 -2.62
CA GLY A 82 12.11 -7.97 -1.96
C GLY A 82 11.89 -9.47 -1.73
N GLY A 83 10.87 -10.06 -2.37
CA GLY A 83 10.56 -11.49 -2.27
C GLY A 83 9.97 -11.91 -0.93
N VAL A 84 10.12 -13.20 -0.62
CA VAL A 84 9.60 -13.84 0.58
C VAL A 84 10.74 -14.37 1.44
N TRP A 85 10.64 -14.09 2.72
CA TRP A 85 11.61 -14.47 3.74
C TRP A 85 10.96 -15.29 4.84
N HIS A 86 11.65 -16.28 5.35
CA HIS A 86 11.20 -17.21 6.38
C HIS A 86 12.05 -17.09 7.64
N THR A 87 11.41 -17.12 8.79
CA THR A 87 12.03 -17.27 10.11
C THR A 87 11.34 -18.37 10.89
N ASN A 88 12.10 -19.11 11.69
CA ASN A 88 11.60 -20.10 12.65
C ASN A 88 12.14 -19.84 14.07
N ASN A 89 12.58 -18.62 14.34
CA ASN A 89 13.19 -18.23 15.61
C ASN A 89 12.79 -16.80 16.02
N ASN A 90 11.51 -16.48 15.79
CA ASN A 90 10.91 -15.19 16.17
C ASN A 90 11.64 -13.99 15.53
N GLY A 91 12.07 -14.13 14.29
CA GLY A 91 12.75 -13.07 13.55
C GLY A 91 14.19 -12.77 14.01
N THR A 92 14.81 -13.64 14.81
CA THR A 92 16.23 -13.51 15.17
C THR A 92 17.11 -13.63 13.94
N SER A 93 16.72 -14.49 13.00
CA SER A 93 17.32 -14.57 11.66
C SER A 93 16.25 -14.90 10.61
N PHE A 94 16.53 -14.53 9.37
CA PHE A 94 15.69 -14.84 8.22
C PHE A 94 16.47 -15.51 7.12
N THR A 95 15.79 -16.35 6.36
CA THR A 95 16.29 -16.97 5.13
C THR A 95 15.41 -16.56 3.97
N SER A 96 16.00 -16.01 2.91
CA SER A 96 15.25 -15.80 1.66
C SER A 96 14.88 -17.15 1.06
N ILE A 97 13.62 -17.30 0.66
CA ILE A 97 13.13 -18.50 -0.02
C ILE A 97 12.80 -18.26 -1.48
N SER A 98 12.92 -17.03 -1.93
CA SER A 98 12.44 -16.57 -3.25
C SER A 98 13.54 -16.15 -4.22
N ASP A 99 14.83 -16.29 -3.89
CA ASP A 99 15.93 -15.77 -4.70
C ASP A 99 15.94 -16.32 -6.14
N ASP A 100 15.52 -17.57 -6.32
CA ASP A 100 15.45 -18.22 -7.62
C ASP A 100 14.07 -18.12 -8.29
N TRP A 101 13.12 -17.39 -7.72
CA TRP A 101 11.80 -17.24 -8.30
C TRP A 101 11.81 -16.26 -9.50
N PRO A 102 10.79 -16.37 -10.37
CA PRO A 102 10.71 -15.52 -11.56
C PRO A 102 10.51 -14.03 -11.25
N THR A 103 9.91 -13.73 -10.10
CA THR A 103 9.67 -12.36 -9.64
C THR A 103 9.89 -12.24 -8.15
N GLN A 104 10.32 -11.05 -7.71
CA GLN A 104 10.43 -10.66 -6.31
C GLN A 104 9.26 -9.74 -5.89
N ASN A 105 8.31 -9.49 -6.81
CA ASN A 105 7.18 -8.59 -6.58
C ASN A 105 6.03 -9.39 -5.98
N ILE A 106 5.73 -9.14 -4.71
CA ILE A 106 4.72 -9.90 -3.95
C ILE A 106 3.55 -8.97 -3.59
N GLY A 107 2.34 -9.49 -3.69
CA GLY A 107 1.11 -8.83 -3.26
C GLY A 107 0.51 -9.46 -2.01
N GLU A 108 0.51 -10.80 -1.96
CA GLU A 108 -0.07 -11.58 -0.85
C GLU A 108 0.63 -12.92 -0.70
N ILE A 109 0.66 -13.45 0.52
CA ILE A 109 1.09 -14.84 0.80
C ILE A 109 0.08 -15.53 1.70
N THR A 110 -0.11 -16.81 1.51
CA THR A 110 -0.96 -17.64 2.38
C THR A 110 -0.37 -19.04 2.48
N MET A 111 -0.19 -19.54 3.70
CA MET A 111 0.36 -20.84 3.96
C MET A 111 -0.72 -21.84 4.35
N ASP A 112 -0.82 -22.91 3.61
CA ASP A 112 -1.51 -24.11 4.09
C ASP A 112 -0.57 -24.85 5.05
N TRP A 113 -0.64 -24.50 6.32
CA TRP A 113 0.22 -25.06 7.37
C TRP A 113 0.04 -26.57 7.56
N ARG A 114 -1.16 -27.08 7.25
CA ARG A 114 -1.44 -28.53 7.38
C ARG A 114 -0.77 -29.33 6.28
N ASN A 115 -0.84 -28.84 5.04
CA ASN A 115 -0.28 -29.51 3.86
C ASN A 115 1.11 -28.98 3.49
N GLN A 116 1.66 -28.05 4.27
CA GLN A 116 2.99 -27.48 4.08
C GLN A 116 3.15 -26.91 2.65
N THR A 117 2.20 -26.07 2.23
CA THR A 117 2.20 -25.49 0.89
C THR A 117 2.01 -23.98 0.99
N LEU A 118 2.97 -23.23 0.47
CA LEU A 118 2.91 -21.77 0.40
C LEU A 118 2.33 -21.32 -0.94
N TRP A 119 1.30 -20.51 -0.88
CA TRP A 119 0.70 -19.83 -2.00
C TRP A 119 1.13 -18.38 -2.02
N VAL A 120 1.54 -17.89 -3.18
CA VAL A 120 2.12 -16.56 -3.35
C VAL A 120 1.39 -15.84 -4.48
N GLY A 121 0.63 -14.83 -4.12
CA GLY A 121 0.04 -13.88 -5.05
C GLY A 121 1.10 -12.84 -5.42
N THR A 122 1.50 -12.83 -6.69
CA THR A 122 2.54 -11.93 -7.15
C THR A 122 1.98 -10.56 -7.58
N GLY A 123 2.84 -9.53 -7.56
CA GLY A 123 2.51 -8.15 -7.90
C GLY A 123 1.93 -7.38 -6.73
N GLU A 124 2.63 -6.33 -6.30
CA GLU A 124 2.18 -5.48 -5.19
C GLU A 124 0.84 -4.82 -5.49
N ASN A 125 -0.14 -4.97 -4.59
CA ASN A 125 -1.52 -4.56 -4.80
C ASN A 125 -1.87 -3.14 -4.31
N ASN A 126 -0.94 -2.44 -3.65
CA ASN A 126 -1.19 -1.11 -3.05
C ASN A 126 -1.32 0.04 -4.06
N SER A 127 -1.11 -0.22 -5.35
CA SER A 127 -1.34 0.74 -6.45
C SER A 127 -0.51 2.02 -6.39
N SER A 128 0.65 1.98 -5.74
CA SER A 128 1.68 3.01 -5.85
C SER A 128 2.29 3.05 -7.27
N ARG A 129 2.97 4.13 -7.62
CA ARG A 129 3.76 4.19 -8.86
C ARG A 129 4.89 3.15 -8.90
N SER A 130 5.37 2.73 -7.73
CA SER A 130 6.37 1.67 -7.55
C SER A 130 5.76 0.29 -7.28
N SER A 131 4.46 0.10 -7.48
CA SER A 131 3.82 -1.21 -7.39
C SER A 131 4.05 -1.98 -8.69
N TYR A 132 5.07 -2.82 -8.68
CA TYR A 132 5.44 -3.60 -9.86
C TYR A 132 4.53 -4.80 -10.06
N SER A 133 4.29 -5.13 -11.35
CA SER A 133 3.43 -6.25 -11.72
C SER A 133 4.06 -7.61 -11.36
N GLY A 134 3.20 -8.57 -11.07
CA GLY A 134 3.52 -9.97 -10.93
C GLY A 134 3.17 -10.79 -12.17
N ILE A 135 3.12 -12.10 -11.98
CA ILE A 135 2.88 -13.12 -13.01
C ILE A 135 1.79 -14.11 -12.63
N GLY A 136 0.85 -13.69 -11.78
CA GLY A 136 -0.22 -14.54 -11.24
C GLY A 136 0.16 -15.19 -9.93
N ILE A 137 -0.18 -16.46 -9.75
CA ILE A 137 0.00 -17.19 -8.50
C ILE A 137 1.12 -18.21 -8.63
N LEU A 138 2.03 -18.21 -7.66
CA LEU A 138 3.01 -19.26 -7.46
C LEU A 138 2.57 -20.15 -6.29
N LYS A 139 2.82 -21.45 -6.42
CA LYS A 139 2.63 -22.46 -5.38
C LYS A 139 3.96 -23.16 -5.14
N THR A 140 4.37 -23.29 -3.89
CA THR A 140 5.69 -23.80 -3.55
C THR A 140 5.68 -24.57 -2.22
N GLU A 141 6.70 -25.41 -2.02
CA GLU A 141 7.02 -25.96 -0.70
C GLU A 141 7.50 -24.86 0.26
N PRO A 142 7.48 -25.11 1.59
CA PRO A 142 7.82 -24.09 2.60
C PRO A 142 9.21 -23.45 2.44
N ASN A 143 10.17 -24.20 1.91
CA ASN A 143 11.53 -23.73 1.68
C ASN A 143 11.72 -23.00 0.34
N GLY A 144 10.67 -22.89 -0.48
CA GLY A 144 10.71 -22.24 -1.79
C GLY A 144 11.50 -22.96 -2.88
N SER A 145 12.02 -24.18 -2.61
CA SER A 145 12.95 -24.88 -3.50
C SER A 145 12.30 -25.40 -4.79
N SER A 146 11.01 -25.70 -4.75
CA SER A 146 10.23 -26.04 -5.92
C SER A 146 8.98 -25.17 -6.00
N TRP A 147 8.81 -24.47 -7.10
CA TRP A 147 7.65 -23.63 -7.33
C TRP A 147 7.03 -23.92 -8.70
N VAL A 148 5.72 -23.73 -8.77
CA VAL A 148 4.95 -23.81 -10.01
C VAL A 148 4.05 -22.58 -10.13
N ASN A 149 3.89 -22.07 -11.35
CA ASN A 149 2.86 -21.07 -11.64
C ASN A 149 1.54 -21.81 -11.86
N VAL A 150 0.55 -21.51 -11.04
CA VAL A 150 -0.77 -22.15 -11.06
C VAL A 150 -1.85 -21.25 -11.72
N GLY A 151 -1.43 -20.28 -12.53
CA GLY A 151 -2.34 -19.49 -13.35
C GLY A 151 -2.55 -18.06 -12.92
N LEU A 152 -3.61 -17.46 -13.42
CA LEU A 152 -3.96 -16.03 -13.30
C LEU A 152 -2.81 -15.09 -13.70
N SER A 153 -1.96 -15.52 -14.64
CA SER A 153 -0.71 -14.81 -14.99
C SER A 153 -0.92 -13.42 -15.57
N ASP A 154 -2.08 -13.17 -16.19
CA ASP A 154 -2.46 -11.86 -16.75
C ASP A 154 -3.23 -10.97 -15.75
N SER A 155 -3.27 -11.36 -14.47
CA SER A 155 -3.87 -10.56 -13.40
C SER A 155 -3.00 -9.38 -12.98
N HIS A 156 -1.70 -9.48 -13.11
CA HIS A 156 -0.64 -8.56 -12.68
C HIS A 156 -0.56 -8.32 -11.17
N HIS A 157 -1.69 -8.22 -10.45
CA HIS A 157 -1.71 -7.91 -9.03
C HIS A 157 -2.76 -8.73 -8.29
N ILE A 158 -2.32 -9.53 -7.34
CA ILE A 158 -3.18 -10.35 -6.49
C ILE A 158 -3.46 -9.60 -5.19
N GLY A 159 -4.73 -9.42 -4.85
CA GLY A 159 -5.17 -8.72 -3.65
C GLY A 159 -5.20 -9.59 -2.41
N LYS A 160 -5.78 -10.80 -2.51
CA LYS A 160 -5.94 -11.73 -1.39
C LYS A 160 -6.00 -13.18 -1.88
N ILE A 161 -5.47 -14.11 -1.08
CA ILE A 161 -5.61 -15.56 -1.27
C ILE A 161 -6.22 -16.15 0.00
N ILE A 162 -7.23 -17.00 -0.16
CA ILE A 162 -7.89 -17.71 0.93
C ILE A 162 -7.95 -19.19 0.57
N ILE A 163 -7.49 -20.05 1.47
CA ILE A 163 -7.52 -21.51 1.31
C ILE A 163 -8.55 -22.07 2.28
N ASN A 164 -9.37 -22.99 1.81
CA ASN A 164 -10.33 -23.67 2.67
C ASN A 164 -9.57 -24.59 3.65
N PRO A 165 -9.67 -24.37 4.98
CA PRO A 165 -8.94 -25.17 5.95
C PRO A 165 -9.37 -26.64 5.99
N SER A 166 -10.53 -26.99 5.41
CA SER A 166 -11.06 -28.34 5.33
C SER A 166 -10.84 -29.00 3.98
N ASP A 167 -10.51 -28.20 2.95
CA ASP A 167 -10.30 -28.67 1.58
C ASP A 167 -9.19 -27.85 0.89
N LYS A 168 -7.97 -28.38 0.87
CA LYS A 168 -6.79 -27.71 0.30
C LYS A 168 -6.91 -27.39 -1.20
N ASP A 169 -7.82 -28.03 -1.89
CA ASP A 169 -8.04 -27.87 -3.33
C ASP A 169 -9.05 -26.76 -3.62
N HIS A 170 -9.81 -26.31 -2.60
CA HIS A 170 -10.73 -25.17 -2.69
C HIS A 170 -10.01 -23.88 -2.28
N VAL A 171 -9.65 -23.06 -3.27
CA VAL A 171 -8.87 -21.82 -3.10
C VAL A 171 -9.60 -20.66 -3.75
N ILE A 172 -9.64 -19.52 -3.05
CA ILE A 172 -10.32 -18.32 -3.51
C ILE A 172 -9.30 -17.18 -3.60
N VAL A 173 -9.35 -16.42 -4.70
CA VAL A 173 -8.38 -15.38 -4.99
C VAL A 173 -9.09 -14.09 -5.38
N GLY A 174 -8.80 -13.01 -4.66
CA GLY A 174 -9.13 -11.65 -5.03
C GLY A 174 -8.08 -11.06 -5.96
N VAL A 175 -8.48 -10.65 -7.15
CA VAL A 175 -7.60 -10.08 -8.18
C VAL A 175 -7.89 -8.61 -8.36
N THR A 176 -6.88 -7.77 -8.14
CA THR A 176 -6.95 -6.31 -8.35
C THR A 176 -6.86 -5.93 -9.83
N GLY A 177 -6.17 -6.73 -10.64
CA GLY A 177 -5.96 -6.48 -12.06
C GLY A 177 -4.81 -5.51 -12.35
N HIS A 178 -4.67 -5.12 -13.61
CA HIS A 178 -3.59 -4.23 -14.06
C HIS A 178 -3.60 -2.88 -13.34
N LEU A 179 -2.42 -2.33 -13.07
CA LEU A 179 -2.28 -1.01 -12.47
C LEU A 179 -2.51 0.11 -13.49
N TYR A 180 -1.84 0.05 -14.64
CA TYR A 180 -1.78 1.13 -15.62
C TYR A 180 -2.67 0.93 -16.84
N SER A 181 -3.49 -0.10 -16.85
CA SER A 181 -4.42 -0.39 -17.95
C SER A 181 -5.67 -1.10 -17.45
N LYS A 182 -6.73 -0.99 -18.22
CA LYS A 182 -7.93 -1.80 -18.04
C LYS A 182 -7.64 -3.24 -18.45
N ASN A 183 -8.25 -4.20 -17.76
CA ASN A 183 -8.19 -5.61 -18.15
C ASN A 183 -9.38 -6.39 -17.58
N LYS A 184 -9.67 -7.54 -18.16
CA LYS A 184 -10.78 -8.40 -17.73
C LYS A 184 -10.41 -9.39 -16.63
N ASN A 185 -9.11 -9.59 -16.38
CA ASN A 185 -8.62 -10.49 -15.34
C ASN A 185 -8.63 -9.79 -13.98
N ARG A 186 -9.85 -9.50 -13.50
CA ARG A 186 -10.18 -8.83 -12.24
C ARG A 186 -11.33 -9.55 -11.55
N GLY A 187 -11.49 -9.36 -10.25
CA GLY A 187 -12.61 -9.92 -9.53
C GLY A 187 -12.23 -11.06 -8.60
N VAL A 188 -13.16 -11.95 -8.29
CA VAL A 188 -12.92 -13.15 -7.49
C VAL A 188 -12.80 -14.36 -8.40
N TYR A 189 -11.78 -15.16 -8.15
CA TYR A 189 -11.56 -16.44 -8.81
C TYR A 189 -11.59 -17.57 -7.78
N VAL A 190 -12.24 -18.67 -8.14
CA VAL A 190 -12.31 -19.89 -7.34
C VAL A 190 -11.66 -21.04 -8.11
N SER A 191 -10.86 -21.81 -7.43
CA SER A 191 -10.38 -23.12 -7.86
C SER A 191 -10.91 -24.17 -6.90
N ASN A 192 -11.34 -25.32 -7.45
CA ASN A 192 -11.76 -26.51 -6.70
C ASN A 192 -10.84 -27.71 -6.99
N ASP A 193 -9.66 -27.46 -7.56
CA ASP A 193 -8.70 -28.47 -7.98
C ASP A 193 -7.25 -28.06 -7.63
N GLY A 194 -7.08 -27.25 -6.58
CA GLY A 194 -5.78 -26.84 -6.08
C GLY A 194 -5.00 -25.92 -7.01
N GLY A 195 -5.71 -25.13 -7.84
CA GLY A 195 -5.14 -24.14 -8.74
C GLY A 195 -4.88 -24.65 -10.16
N GLU A 196 -5.33 -25.86 -10.53
CA GLU A 196 -5.20 -26.35 -11.90
C GLU A 196 -6.12 -25.56 -12.84
N THR A 197 -7.35 -25.25 -12.39
CA THR A 197 -8.30 -24.41 -13.13
C THR A 197 -8.91 -23.32 -12.25
N TRP A 198 -9.32 -22.21 -12.88
CA TRP A 198 -9.89 -21.06 -12.21
C TRP A 198 -11.20 -20.62 -12.86
N LYS A 199 -12.22 -20.43 -12.04
CA LYS A 199 -13.52 -19.87 -12.43
C LYS A 199 -13.64 -18.45 -11.87
N ASN A 200 -13.93 -17.46 -12.71
CA ASN A 200 -14.29 -16.12 -12.23
C ASN A 200 -15.72 -16.15 -11.70
N THR A 201 -15.91 -15.94 -10.40
CA THR A 201 -17.21 -15.98 -9.71
C THR A 201 -17.76 -14.59 -9.40
N LEU A 202 -16.92 -13.55 -9.45
CA LEU A 202 -17.34 -12.16 -9.32
C LEU A 202 -16.52 -11.28 -10.28
N TYR A 203 -17.13 -10.88 -11.39
CA TYR A 203 -16.59 -9.88 -12.29
C TYR A 203 -17.51 -8.64 -12.29
N ILE A 204 -16.96 -7.47 -12.08
CA ILE A 204 -17.72 -6.21 -12.01
C ILE A 204 -17.55 -5.43 -13.31
N ASN A 205 -16.33 -5.01 -13.61
CA ASN A 205 -15.95 -4.35 -14.87
C ASN A 205 -14.41 -4.37 -15.05
N ASP A 206 -13.90 -3.74 -16.10
CA ASP A 206 -12.48 -3.76 -16.47
C ASP A 206 -11.60 -2.74 -15.71
N THR A 207 -12.18 -1.95 -14.79
CA THR A 207 -11.47 -1.03 -13.90
C THR A 207 -11.57 -1.42 -12.42
N THR A 208 -12.49 -2.31 -12.04
CA THR A 208 -12.78 -2.68 -10.66
C THR A 208 -12.26 -4.07 -10.34
N GLY A 209 -11.34 -4.16 -9.39
CA GLY A 209 -10.80 -5.44 -8.90
C GLY A 209 -11.11 -5.67 -7.43
N ILE A 210 -10.70 -6.83 -6.91
CA ILE A 210 -10.85 -7.18 -5.49
C ILE A 210 -9.51 -6.96 -4.79
N ILE A 211 -9.53 -6.08 -3.77
CA ILE A 211 -8.33 -5.68 -3.04
C ILE A 211 -8.19 -6.39 -1.69
N ASP A 212 -9.30 -6.72 -1.04
CA ASP A 212 -9.29 -7.39 0.24
C ASP A 212 -10.45 -8.37 0.35
N MET A 213 -10.28 -9.42 1.16
CA MET A 213 -11.29 -10.44 1.42
C MET A 213 -11.12 -10.96 2.85
N ALA A 214 -12.23 -11.28 3.49
CA ALA A 214 -12.25 -11.86 4.83
C ALA A 214 -13.27 -12.99 4.92
N VAL A 215 -12.92 -14.05 5.67
CA VAL A 215 -13.76 -15.21 5.93
C VAL A 215 -14.28 -15.16 7.34
N THR A 216 -15.52 -15.56 7.54
CA THR A 216 -16.10 -15.70 8.87
C THR A 216 -15.38 -16.84 9.62
N PRO A 217 -14.86 -16.60 10.81
CA PRO A 217 -14.28 -17.65 11.64
C PRO A 217 -15.26 -18.82 11.81
N ASN A 218 -14.77 -20.05 11.66
CA ASN A 218 -15.51 -21.30 11.77
C ASN A 218 -16.61 -21.53 10.69
N SER A 219 -16.74 -20.66 9.69
CA SER A 219 -17.69 -20.82 8.59
C SER A 219 -17.09 -20.36 7.27
N PHE A 220 -16.37 -21.26 6.57
CA PHE A 220 -15.73 -20.95 5.29
C PHE A 220 -16.74 -20.54 4.21
N ASN A 221 -18.00 -20.95 4.33
CA ASN A 221 -19.04 -20.58 3.36
C ASN A 221 -19.39 -19.08 3.38
N ILE A 222 -19.19 -18.41 4.53
CA ILE A 222 -19.55 -17.00 4.68
C ILE A 222 -18.28 -16.17 4.55
N MET A 223 -18.21 -15.35 3.52
CA MET A 223 -17.07 -14.48 3.26
C MET A 223 -17.47 -13.16 2.63
N TYR A 224 -16.55 -12.21 2.72
CA TYR A 224 -16.72 -10.85 2.23
C TYR A 224 -15.59 -10.50 1.28
N ALA A 225 -15.89 -9.71 0.26
CA ALA A 225 -14.91 -9.19 -0.69
C ALA A 225 -15.11 -7.69 -0.89
N SER A 226 -14.03 -6.94 -0.87
CA SER A 226 -14.04 -5.51 -1.16
C SER A 226 -13.58 -5.26 -2.59
N ALA A 227 -14.49 -4.71 -3.38
CA ALA A 227 -14.24 -4.24 -4.72
C ALA A 227 -13.74 -2.80 -4.70
N TRP A 228 -12.71 -2.52 -5.48
CA TRP A 228 -12.10 -1.21 -5.61
C TRP A 228 -11.98 -0.80 -7.07
N GLU A 229 -12.66 0.27 -7.45
CA GLU A 229 -12.55 0.92 -8.75
C GLU A 229 -11.37 1.89 -8.73
N LYS A 230 -10.46 1.74 -9.69
CA LYS A 230 -9.30 2.63 -9.82
C LYS A 230 -8.79 2.72 -11.24
N ASP A 231 -8.24 3.87 -11.59
CA ASP A 231 -7.48 4.07 -12.84
C ASP A 231 -6.23 4.89 -12.56
N ARG A 232 -5.06 4.25 -12.72
CA ARG A 232 -3.78 4.92 -12.52
C ARG A 232 -3.10 5.24 -13.85
N LYS A 233 -2.60 6.46 -13.94
CA LYS A 233 -1.66 6.92 -14.96
C LYS A 233 -0.34 7.29 -14.29
N ALA A 234 0.71 7.45 -15.06
CA ALA A 234 1.99 7.94 -14.53
C ALA A 234 1.88 9.31 -13.85
N TRP A 235 0.91 10.12 -14.26
CA TRP A 235 0.68 11.51 -13.82
C TRP A 235 -0.63 11.71 -13.05
N ASN A 236 -1.49 10.70 -12.93
CA ASN A 236 -2.78 10.79 -12.25
C ASN A 236 -3.18 9.46 -11.61
N LEU A 237 -4.01 9.52 -10.59
CA LEU A 237 -4.69 8.38 -10.00
C LEU A 237 -6.14 8.79 -9.70
N ASP A 238 -7.08 8.08 -10.33
CA ASP A 238 -8.47 8.05 -9.90
C ASP A 238 -8.60 6.82 -8.98
N GLU A 239 -8.83 7.06 -7.69
CA GLU A 239 -8.72 6.05 -6.63
C GLU A 239 -10.05 5.67 -5.99
N ASP A 240 -11.15 6.14 -6.58
CA ASP A 240 -12.50 5.93 -6.11
C ASP A 240 -13.46 5.74 -7.30
N GLY A 241 -14.66 5.23 -7.01
CA GLY A 241 -15.67 5.08 -8.06
C GLY A 241 -16.93 4.35 -7.62
N LYS A 242 -17.96 4.46 -8.46
CA LYS A 242 -19.31 3.90 -8.22
C LYS A 242 -19.35 2.39 -8.08
N SER A 243 -18.36 1.71 -8.63
CA SER A 243 -18.26 0.25 -8.60
C SER A 243 -17.53 -0.27 -7.37
N SER A 244 -16.88 0.60 -6.59
CA SER A 244 -16.30 0.23 -5.29
C SER A 244 -17.41 -0.15 -4.34
N ALA A 245 -17.30 -1.33 -3.71
CA ALA A 245 -18.40 -1.89 -2.91
C ALA A 245 -17.94 -3.10 -2.08
N ILE A 246 -18.77 -3.48 -1.10
CA ILE A 246 -18.62 -4.72 -0.35
C ILE A 246 -19.60 -5.76 -0.90
N TYR A 247 -19.08 -6.95 -1.15
CA TYR A 247 -19.83 -8.14 -1.58
C TYR A 247 -19.75 -9.22 -0.50
N LYS A 248 -20.79 -10.04 -0.39
CA LYS A 248 -20.88 -11.18 0.52
C LYS A 248 -21.20 -12.44 -0.28
N SER A 249 -20.52 -13.52 0.03
CA SER A 249 -20.86 -14.89 -0.37
C SER A 249 -21.33 -15.67 0.86
N ILE A 250 -22.23 -16.65 0.64
CA ILE A 250 -22.71 -17.61 1.65
C ILE A 250 -22.52 -19.06 1.20
N ASP A 251 -21.81 -19.27 0.11
CA ASP A 251 -21.64 -20.57 -0.57
C ASP A 251 -20.18 -20.86 -0.90
N GLY A 252 -19.24 -20.31 -0.11
CA GLY A 252 -17.80 -20.54 -0.30
C GLY A 252 -17.19 -19.83 -1.50
N GLY A 253 -17.74 -18.68 -1.88
CA GLY A 253 -17.22 -17.85 -2.96
C GLY A 253 -17.76 -18.16 -4.36
N GLU A 254 -18.72 -19.08 -4.50
CA GLU A 254 -19.31 -19.45 -5.78
C GLU A 254 -20.26 -18.36 -6.32
N THR A 255 -21.00 -17.69 -5.43
CA THR A 255 -21.87 -16.56 -5.78
C THR A 255 -21.71 -15.40 -4.81
N TRP A 256 -22.02 -14.18 -5.27
CA TRP A 256 -21.77 -12.96 -4.54
C TRP A 256 -22.91 -11.97 -4.64
N ASP A 257 -23.34 -11.46 -3.48
CA ASP A 257 -24.33 -10.38 -3.36
C ASP A 257 -23.67 -9.08 -2.96
N LYS A 258 -23.92 -7.98 -3.67
CA LYS A 258 -23.52 -6.64 -3.25
C LYS A 258 -24.32 -6.25 -2.01
N ILE A 259 -23.64 -5.99 -0.87
CA ILE A 259 -24.27 -5.64 0.41
C ILE A 259 -24.15 -4.16 0.77
N SER A 260 -23.14 -3.43 0.30
CA SER A 260 -23.08 -1.97 0.41
C SER A 260 -24.00 -1.33 -0.63
N LYS A 261 -25.29 -1.20 -0.29
CA LYS A 261 -26.35 -0.66 -1.15
C LYS A 261 -26.82 0.70 -0.63
N GLU A 262 -27.57 1.43 -1.45
CA GLU A 262 -28.33 2.58 -0.94
C GLU A 262 -29.17 2.15 0.26
N ASN A 263 -29.19 2.98 1.30
CA ASN A 263 -29.84 2.72 2.58
C ASN A 263 -29.25 1.60 3.46
N SER A 264 -28.12 0.98 3.08
CA SER A 264 -27.41 0.07 3.98
C SER A 264 -26.66 0.80 5.11
N GLY A 265 -26.49 2.12 5.01
CA GLY A 265 -25.70 2.92 5.94
C GLY A 265 -24.20 2.97 5.58
N PHE A 266 -23.73 2.20 4.60
CA PHE A 266 -22.40 2.32 4.04
C PHE A 266 -22.41 3.30 2.85
N PRO A 267 -21.37 4.14 2.65
CA PRO A 267 -21.29 5.05 1.51
C PRO A 267 -21.34 4.33 0.16
N VAL A 268 -21.98 4.96 -0.81
CA VAL A 268 -22.10 4.46 -2.19
C VAL A 268 -21.87 5.58 -3.19
N GLY A 269 -21.42 5.25 -4.39
CA GLY A 269 -21.23 6.20 -5.48
C GLY A 269 -19.77 6.65 -5.66
N GLU A 270 -19.60 7.78 -6.35
CA GLU A 270 -18.29 8.43 -6.46
C GLU A 270 -17.79 8.82 -5.07
N GLY A 271 -16.49 8.78 -4.83
CA GLY A 271 -15.90 9.01 -3.52
C GLY A 271 -15.76 7.76 -2.65
N VAL A 272 -16.22 6.59 -3.10
CA VAL A 272 -15.94 5.31 -2.44
C VAL A 272 -14.62 4.77 -2.96
N GLY A 273 -13.57 4.89 -2.17
CA GLY A 273 -12.23 4.44 -2.47
C GLY A 273 -11.97 2.99 -2.02
N ARG A 274 -10.75 2.73 -1.58
CA ARG A 274 -10.32 1.42 -1.08
C ARG A 274 -11.05 1.06 0.23
N ILE A 275 -11.43 -0.22 0.35
CA ILE A 275 -12.13 -0.75 1.53
C ILE A 275 -11.32 -1.93 2.07
N GLY A 276 -11.06 -1.95 3.38
CA GLY A 276 -10.57 -3.12 4.11
C GLY A 276 -11.68 -3.74 4.96
N ILE A 277 -11.63 -5.04 5.18
CA ILE A 277 -12.69 -5.79 5.87
C ILE A 277 -12.08 -6.65 6.98
N ALA A 278 -12.72 -6.64 8.16
CA ALA A 278 -12.44 -7.57 9.26
C ALA A 278 -13.73 -8.22 9.77
N VAL A 279 -13.70 -9.52 9.96
CA VAL A 279 -14.86 -10.30 10.42
C VAL A 279 -14.57 -10.91 11.78
N TYR A 280 -15.41 -10.62 12.76
CA TYR A 280 -15.32 -11.23 14.08
C TYR A 280 -16.13 -12.53 14.15
N ASP A 281 -17.37 -12.48 13.69
CA ASP A 281 -18.29 -13.61 13.60
C ASP A 281 -19.31 -13.41 12.46
N GLU A 282 -20.34 -14.24 12.39
CA GLU A 282 -21.37 -14.16 11.36
C GLU A 282 -22.17 -12.84 11.36
N ASN A 283 -22.18 -12.13 12.49
CA ASN A 283 -22.95 -10.90 12.68
C ASN A 283 -22.06 -9.66 12.68
N ILE A 284 -20.90 -9.72 13.35
CA ILE A 284 -20.03 -8.56 13.57
C ILE A 284 -18.97 -8.49 12.49
N VAL A 285 -19.09 -7.45 11.66
CA VAL A 285 -18.16 -7.14 10.55
C VAL A 285 -17.75 -5.69 10.65
N TYR A 286 -16.48 -5.42 10.47
CA TYR A 286 -15.92 -4.09 10.36
C TYR A 286 -15.44 -3.81 8.95
N ALA A 287 -15.55 -2.57 8.53
CA ALA A 287 -14.95 -2.09 7.31
C ALA A 287 -14.25 -0.75 7.57
N VAL A 288 -13.06 -0.56 7.01
CA VAL A 288 -12.41 0.74 6.89
C VAL A 288 -12.51 1.21 5.45
N LEU A 289 -12.96 2.43 5.26
CA LEU A 289 -13.13 3.06 3.95
C LEU A 289 -12.15 4.21 3.80
N ASP A 290 -11.45 4.26 2.68
CA ASP A 290 -10.84 5.49 2.18
C ASP A 290 -11.93 6.32 1.49
N ASN A 291 -12.45 7.31 2.21
CA ASN A 291 -13.56 8.13 1.75
C ASN A 291 -13.04 9.38 1.03
N GLN A 292 -13.17 9.39 -0.29
CA GLN A 292 -12.70 10.47 -1.17
C GLN A 292 -13.71 11.61 -1.35
N TYR A 293 -14.88 11.54 -0.69
CA TYR A 293 -15.78 12.70 -0.64
C TYR A 293 -15.10 13.88 0.05
N ARG A 294 -15.27 15.06 -0.52
CA ARG A 294 -14.68 16.26 0.05
C ARG A 294 -15.33 16.64 1.37
N ARG A 295 -14.51 17.03 2.34
CA ARG A 295 -14.96 17.58 3.62
C ARG A 295 -15.75 18.85 3.34
N GLN A 296 -16.88 19.01 4.04
CA GLN A 296 -17.58 20.29 4.05
C GLN A 296 -16.66 21.31 4.73
N LEU A 297 -16.32 22.37 4.01
CA LEU A 297 -15.58 23.49 4.57
C LEU A 297 -16.43 24.07 5.71
N LYS A 298 -15.94 23.96 6.94
CA LYS A 298 -16.54 24.67 8.08
C LYS A 298 -16.36 26.15 7.81
N THR A 299 -17.43 26.83 7.44
CA THR A 299 -17.49 28.29 7.21
C THR A 299 -17.25 29.11 8.48
N GLN A 300 -16.71 28.52 9.55
CA GLN A 300 -16.54 29.14 10.86
C GLN A 300 -15.09 29.26 11.33
N ASN A 301 -14.13 29.43 10.44
CA ASN A 301 -12.86 30.00 10.89
C ASN A 301 -12.79 31.44 10.41
N GLU A 302 -12.77 32.38 11.34
CA GLU A 302 -12.51 33.81 11.11
C GLU A 302 -11.13 34.09 10.50
N ASN A 303 -10.30 33.05 10.30
CA ASN A 303 -8.96 33.16 9.76
C ASN A 303 -8.96 32.71 8.28
N LEU A 304 -8.33 33.54 7.45
CA LEU A 304 -8.08 33.21 6.03
C LEU A 304 -7.15 31.99 5.93
N THR A 305 -7.50 31.06 5.04
CA THR A 305 -6.67 29.92 4.64
C THR A 305 -6.20 30.11 3.19
N LYS A 306 -5.31 29.28 2.68
CA LYS A 306 -4.90 29.35 1.27
C LYS A 306 -6.11 29.13 0.34
N GLU A 307 -7.03 28.23 0.72
CA GLU A 307 -8.26 27.93 -0.04
C GLU A 307 -9.21 29.11 -0.14
N SER A 308 -9.13 30.08 0.80
CA SER A 308 -9.90 31.33 0.73
C SER A 308 -9.58 32.16 -0.53
N PHE A 309 -8.43 31.90 -1.15
CA PHE A 309 -7.96 32.62 -2.35
C PHE A 309 -8.12 31.82 -3.64
N LYS A 310 -8.46 30.52 -3.53
CA LYS A 310 -8.72 29.68 -4.70
C LYS A 310 -9.99 30.12 -5.39
N ASP A 311 -9.87 30.47 -6.66
CA ASP A 311 -11.00 30.90 -7.53
C ASP A 311 -11.84 32.08 -6.98
N ILE A 312 -11.30 32.86 -6.03
CA ILE A 312 -11.98 34.05 -5.49
C ILE A 312 -11.96 35.17 -6.52
N SER A 313 -13.12 35.81 -6.75
CA SER A 313 -13.18 36.99 -7.60
C SER A 313 -12.50 38.22 -6.95
N VAL A 314 -11.97 39.13 -7.77
CA VAL A 314 -11.37 40.39 -7.31
C VAL A 314 -12.32 41.18 -6.40
N ASP A 315 -13.63 41.20 -6.70
CA ASP A 315 -14.63 41.91 -5.90
C ASP A 315 -14.84 41.28 -4.52
N ASN A 316 -14.72 39.97 -4.40
CA ASN A 316 -14.79 39.28 -3.11
C ASN A 316 -13.46 39.39 -2.35
N PHE A 317 -12.33 39.39 -3.03
CA PHE A 317 -11.03 39.63 -2.42
C PHE A 317 -10.96 41.02 -1.76
N LYS A 318 -11.51 42.07 -2.41
CA LYS A 318 -11.58 43.43 -1.87
C LYS A 318 -12.38 43.58 -0.56
N LYS A 319 -13.23 42.61 -0.24
CA LYS A 319 -13.99 42.58 1.02
C LYS A 319 -13.18 42.03 2.20
N ILE A 320 -11.99 41.46 1.95
CA ILE A 320 -11.11 40.91 2.99
C ILE A 320 -10.54 42.07 3.82
N LYS A 321 -10.65 41.96 5.13
CA LYS A 321 -10.10 42.95 6.05
C LYS A 321 -8.57 42.96 5.97
N THR A 322 -8.00 44.17 5.94
CA THR A 322 -6.55 44.39 5.88
C THR A 322 -5.78 43.63 6.98
N GLU A 323 -6.34 43.57 8.19
CA GLU A 323 -5.74 42.87 9.32
C GLU A 323 -5.67 41.36 9.11
N ASP A 324 -6.75 40.78 8.57
CA ASP A 324 -6.83 39.35 8.30
C ASP A 324 -5.88 38.93 7.17
N LEU A 325 -5.81 39.74 6.11
CA LEU A 325 -4.86 39.52 5.02
C LEU A 325 -3.40 39.62 5.50
N ASN A 326 -3.10 40.63 6.32
CA ASN A 326 -1.75 40.75 6.91
C ASN A 326 -1.40 39.60 7.85
N ARG A 327 -2.39 39.10 8.61
CA ARG A 327 -2.21 37.90 9.44
C ARG A 327 -1.91 36.68 8.59
N PHE A 328 -2.70 36.47 7.53
CA PHE A 328 -2.49 35.39 6.59
C PHE A 328 -1.11 35.43 5.93
N LEU A 329 -0.69 36.56 5.38
CA LEU A 329 0.60 36.72 4.73
C LEU A 329 1.76 36.41 5.69
N ARG A 330 1.68 36.87 6.95
CA ARG A 330 2.70 36.61 7.98
C ARG A 330 2.74 35.16 8.43
N SER A 331 1.57 34.56 8.70
CA SER A 331 1.49 33.17 9.16
C SER A 331 2.01 32.17 8.10
N ASN A 332 1.84 32.51 6.81
CA ASN A 332 2.31 31.72 5.69
C ASN A 332 3.71 32.13 5.16
N ARG A 333 4.47 32.92 5.95
CA ARG A 333 5.85 33.29 5.65
C ARG A 333 6.09 33.99 4.31
N PHE A 334 5.11 34.74 3.83
CA PHE A 334 5.35 35.59 2.67
C PHE A 334 6.49 36.57 2.92
N PRO A 335 7.32 36.88 1.91
CA PRO A 335 8.37 37.88 2.04
C PRO A 335 7.84 39.20 2.60
N LYS A 336 8.58 39.87 3.48
CA LYS A 336 8.16 41.09 4.20
C LYS A 336 7.70 42.25 3.31
N LYS A 337 8.11 42.26 2.04
CA LYS A 337 7.67 43.23 1.04
C LYS A 337 6.19 43.07 0.66
N TYR A 338 5.59 41.92 0.90
CA TYR A 338 4.17 41.65 0.65
C TYR A 338 3.40 41.84 1.95
N ASN A 339 2.66 42.90 2.01
CA ASN A 339 1.67 43.19 3.03
C ASN A 339 0.31 43.45 2.34
N ALA A 340 -0.75 43.59 3.12
CA ALA A 340 -2.08 43.75 2.58
C ALA A 340 -2.21 44.98 1.63
N GLU A 341 -1.47 46.06 1.92
CA GLU A 341 -1.50 47.27 1.07
C GLU A 341 -0.84 47.03 -0.28
N SER A 342 0.38 46.43 -0.28
CA SER A 342 1.09 46.11 -1.53
C SER A 342 0.35 45.04 -2.36
N VAL A 343 -0.21 44.02 -1.73
CA VAL A 343 -1.00 42.97 -2.41
C VAL A 343 -2.28 43.55 -3.01
N ASN A 344 -3.02 44.36 -2.28
CA ASN A 344 -4.20 45.05 -2.79
C ASN A 344 -3.87 45.96 -3.98
N SER A 345 -2.75 46.69 -3.91
CA SER A 345 -2.27 47.53 -4.99
C SER A 345 -1.94 46.72 -6.25
N ASP A 346 -1.21 45.61 -6.08
CA ASP A 346 -0.82 44.73 -7.19
C ASP A 346 -2.03 44.05 -7.84
N ILE A 347 -3.05 43.64 -7.06
CA ILE A 347 -4.31 43.08 -7.58
C ILE A 347 -5.15 44.15 -8.29
N ASN A 348 -5.26 45.35 -7.71
CA ASN A 348 -6.02 46.45 -8.33
C ASN A 348 -5.42 46.92 -9.65
N SER A 349 -4.11 46.85 -9.79
CA SER A 349 -3.40 47.17 -11.05
C SER A 349 -3.38 46.01 -12.06
N GLY A 350 -3.91 44.85 -11.72
CA GLY A 350 -3.90 43.66 -12.57
C GLY A 350 -2.52 43.03 -12.73
N LYS A 351 -1.58 43.37 -11.84
CA LYS A 351 -0.23 42.80 -11.85
C LYS A 351 -0.20 41.37 -11.32
N ILE A 352 -1.06 41.06 -10.37
CA ILE A 352 -1.32 39.72 -9.85
C ILE A 352 -2.82 39.48 -9.72
N GLU A 353 -3.23 38.24 -9.73
CA GLU A 353 -4.60 37.80 -9.43
C GLU A 353 -4.71 37.29 -7.98
N PRO A 354 -5.91 37.37 -7.34
CA PRO A 354 -6.09 36.79 -6.01
C PRO A 354 -5.65 35.33 -5.91
N ASN A 355 -5.87 34.55 -6.97
CA ASN A 355 -5.44 33.14 -7.04
C ASN A 355 -3.91 32.95 -7.00
N ASP A 356 -3.12 34.00 -7.27
CA ASP A 356 -1.66 33.91 -7.15
C ASP A 356 -1.21 33.71 -5.69
N LEU A 357 -2.00 34.19 -4.71
CA LEU A 357 -1.73 33.91 -3.30
C LEU A 357 -1.92 32.42 -2.95
N TYR A 358 -2.92 31.79 -3.54
CA TYR A 358 -3.10 30.35 -3.46
C TYR A 358 -1.91 29.63 -4.13
N SER A 359 -1.65 29.96 -5.39
CA SER A 359 -0.60 29.33 -6.20
C SER A 359 0.80 29.47 -5.60
N TYR A 360 1.09 30.59 -4.92
CA TYR A 360 2.37 30.80 -4.21
C TYR A 360 2.58 29.81 -3.06
N LEU A 361 1.50 29.41 -2.39
CA LEU A 361 1.54 28.47 -1.26
C LEU A 361 1.38 27.02 -1.68
N VAL A 362 0.90 26.79 -2.91
CA VAL A 362 0.78 25.45 -3.46
C VAL A 362 2.18 24.92 -3.76
N ASN A 363 2.56 23.92 -3.01
CA ASN A 363 3.66 23.08 -3.43
C ASN A 363 3.18 21.61 -3.41
N ALA A 364 3.61 20.84 -4.38
CA ALA A 364 3.16 19.46 -4.57
C ALA A 364 3.35 18.59 -3.31
N ASN A 365 4.37 18.90 -2.49
CA ASN A 365 4.61 18.16 -1.24
C ASN A 365 3.67 18.59 -0.11
N SER A 366 3.26 19.86 -0.03
CA SER A 366 2.31 20.28 1.00
C SER A 366 0.89 19.81 0.70
N GLU A 367 0.53 19.67 -0.56
CA GLU A 367 -0.79 19.14 -0.97
C GLU A 367 -0.96 17.66 -0.63
N LEU A 368 0.13 16.91 -0.55
CA LEU A 368 0.10 15.51 -0.11
C LEU A 368 -0.39 15.37 1.34
N PHE A 369 -0.16 16.36 2.19
CA PHE A 369 -0.55 16.36 3.60
C PHE A 369 -1.80 17.21 3.89
N ASP A 370 -2.26 17.98 2.93
CA ASP A 370 -3.53 18.71 2.99
C ASP A 370 -4.65 17.77 2.56
N THR A 371 -5.43 17.28 3.51
CA THR A 371 -6.49 16.30 3.25
C THR A 371 -7.83 17.02 3.04
N PRO A 372 -8.19 17.39 1.80
CA PRO A 372 -9.49 18.00 1.53
C PRO A 372 -10.64 16.99 1.52
N VAL A 373 -10.30 15.69 1.60
CA VAL A 373 -11.23 14.55 1.61
C VAL A 373 -11.53 14.10 3.03
N ILE A 374 -12.61 13.35 3.20
CA ILE A 374 -12.99 12.79 4.50
C ILE A 374 -11.88 11.86 5.02
N GLY A 375 -11.30 11.05 4.15
CA GLY A 375 -10.23 10.12 4.48
C GLY A 375 -10.75 8.87 5.16
N ALA A 376 -9.98 8.31 6.10
CA ALA A 376 -10.34 7.05 6.75
C ALA A 376 -11.63 7.16 7.57
N GLU A 377 -12.56 6.26 7.33
CA GLU A 377 -13.77 6.04 8.15
C GLU A 377 -13.95 4.57 8.48
N VAL A 378 -14.29 4.28 9.74
CA VAL A 378 -14.56 2.93 10.21
C VAL A 378 -16.06 2.71 10.37
N TYR A 379 -16.54 1.62 9.81
CA TYR A 379 -17.93 1.18 9.87
C TYR A 379 -18.03 -0.17 10.57
N LYS A 380 -19.11 -0.38 11.32
CA LYS A 380 -19.46 -1.64 11.99
C LYS A 380 -20.83 -2.09 11.52
N SER A 381 -20.96 -3.36 11.18
CA SER A 381 -22.22 -4.08 11.04
C SER A 381 -22.38 -5.05 12.22
N VAL A 382 -23.62 -5.27 12.65
CA VAL A 382 -24.00 -6.23 13.68
C VAL A 382 -25.05 -7.24 13.20
N ASP A 383 -25.25 -7.30 11.88
CA ASP A 383 -26.23 -8.14 11.19
C ASP A 383 -25.64 -8.83 9.94
N GLY A 384 -24.34 -9.07 9.97
CA GLY A 384 -23.62 -9.75 8.90
C GLY A 384 -23.53 -8.95 7.59
N GLY A 385 -23.45 -7.63 7.70
CA GLY A 385 -23.27 -6.72 6.57
C GLY A 385 -24.56 -6.22 5.92
N GLN A 386 -25.74 -6.51 6.49
CA GLN A 386 -27.00 -6.01 5.92
C GLN A 386 -27.16 -4.51 6.17
N SER A 387 -26.75 -4.04 7.36
CA SER A 387 -26.69 -2.62 7.70
C SER A 387 -25.36 -2.23 8.32
N TRP A 388 -24.97 -0.98 8.12
CA TRP A 388 -23.69 -0.42 8.56
C TRP A 388 -23.87 0.88 9.31
N LYS A 389 -23.06 1.08 10.32
CA LYS A 389 -23.01 2.33 11.07
C LYS A 389 -21.56 2.79 11.20
N LYS A 390 -21.31 4.07 10.86
CA LYS A 390 -20.02 4.70 11.17
C LYS A 390 -19.81 4.68 12.68
N THR A 391 -18.60 4.31 13.11
CA THR A 391 -18.32 4.07 14.53
C THR A 391 -17.90 5.33 15.28
N HIS A 392 -17.33 6.32 14.59
CA HIS A 392 -16.74 7.53 15.18
C HIS A 392 -17.29 8.82 14.55
N GLU A 393 -17.30 9.89 15.31
CA GLU A 393 -17.80 11.20 14.87
C GLU A 393 -16.69 12.11 14.30
N THR A 394 -15.48 11.98 14.85
CA THR A 394 -14.32 12.81 14.45
C THR A 394 -13.59 12.20 13.25
N TYR A 395 -12.93 13.03 12.44
CA TYR A 395 -12.04 12.53 11.42
C TYR A 395 -10.83 11.82 12.04
N LEU A 396 -10.38 10.73 11.44
CA LEU A 396 -9.15 10.04 11.80
C LEU A 396 -7.96 10.76 11.15
N GLU A 397 -7.63 11.92 11.70
CA GLU A 397 -6.59 12.79 11.14
C GLU A 397 -5.25 12.09 11.09
N GLY A 398 -4.56 12.25 9.97
CA GLY A 398 -3.22 11.69 9.77
C GLY A 398 -3.15 10.18 9.57
N LEU A 399 -4.29 9.45 9.55
CA LEU A 399 -4.26 8.02 9.28
C LEU A 399 -3.85 7.74 7.82
N TYR A 400 -4.50 8.42 6.88
CA TYR A 400 -4.25 8.22 5.45
C TYR A 400 -3.64 9.44 4.77
N TYR A 401 -3.87 10.64 5.28
CA TYR A 401 -3.66 11.88 4.52
C TYR A 401 -4.36 11.79 3.15
N SER A 402 -3.60 11.92 2.04
CA SER A 402 -4.08 11.71 0.68
C SER A 402 -3.65 10.35 0.09
N TYR A 403 -3.24 9.39 0.94
CA TYR A 403 -2.70 8.09 0.52
C TYR A 403 -3.61 6.90 0.87
N GLY A 404 -4.93 7.11 0.97
CA GLY A 404 -5.85 6.04 1.32
C GLY A 404 -5.79 4.85 0.37
N TYR A 405 -5.47 5.10 -0.90
CA TYR A 405 -5.24 4.05 -1.91
C TYR A 405 -4.09 3.10 -1.53
N TYR A 406 -3.12 3.56 -0.73
CA TYR A 406 -1.91 2.82 -0.37
C TYR A 406 -2.10 1.95 0.86
N PHE A 407 -3.06 2.29 1.70
CA PHE A 407 -3.39 1.64 2.95
C PHE A 407 -4.75 0.92 2.86
N GLY A 408 -5.53 0.91 3.91
CA GLY A 408 -6.92 0.42 3.89
C GLY A 408 -7.03 -1.01 4.38
N LYS A 409 -6.38 -1.34 5.51
CA LYS A 409 -6.59 -2.60 6.23
C LYS A 409 -7.10 -2.34 7.64
N ILE A 410 -7.93 -3.25 8.13
CA ILE A 410 -8.48 -3.27 9.47
C ILE A 410 -8.46 -4.71 10.00
N HIS A 411 -8.21 -4.87 11.29
CA HIS A 411 -8.27 -6.16 11.97
C HIS A 411 -9.11 -6.05 13.22
N VAL A 412 -9.79 -7.12 13.58
CA VAL A 412 -10.50 -7.29 14.85
C VAL A 412 -9.76 -8.35 15.67
N ASP A 413 -9.59 -8.10 16.96
CA ASP A 413 -9.02 -9.10 17.86
C ASP A 413 -9.93 -10.33 17.90
N PRO A 414 -9.41 -11.54 17.64
CA PRO A 414 -10.23 -12.75 17.60
C PRO A 414 -10.91 -13.08 18.93
N ASN A 415 -10.48 -12.49 20.04
CA ASN A 415 -11.01 -12.72 21.37
C ASN A 415 -11.89 -11.55 21.90
N ASN A 416 -11.91 -10.40 21.20
CA ASN A 416 -12.67 -9.23 21.64
C ASN A 416 -13.22 -8.46 20.44
N SER A 417 -14.52 -8.54 20.22
CA SER A 417 -15.21 -7.89 19.11
C SER A 417 -15.13 -6.36 19.11
N ASP A 418 -14.82 -5.73 20.23
CA ASP A 418 -14.68 -4.27 20.33
C ASP A 418 -13.23 -3.79 20.27
N LYS A 419 -12.27 -4.73 20.25
CA LYS A 419 -10.85 -4.44 20.02
C LYS A 419 -10.53 -4.50 18.54
N ILE A 420 -10.20 -3.36 17.94
CA ILE A 420 -9.85 -3.28 16.52
C ILE A 420 -8.55 -2.52 16.31
N TYR A 421 -7.88 -2.84 15.23
CA TYR A 421 -6.66 -2.19 14.77
C TYR A 421 -6.86 -1.75 13.33
N THR A 422 -6.48 -0.52 13.02
CA THR A 422 -6.38 -0.03 11.64
C THR A 422 -5.11 0.80 11.48
N TYR A 423 -4.63 0.89 10.27
CA TYR A 423 -3.34 1.51 10.04
C TYR A 423 -3.22 2.12 8.66
N GLY A 424 -2.33 3.06 8.58
CA GLY A 424 -1.88 3.81 7.45
C GLY A 424 -0.50 4.34 7.79
N VAL A 425 -0.32 5.66 7.79
CA VAL A 425 0.91 6.28 8.29
C VAL A 425 1.15 5.90 9.76
N PRO A 426 0.22 6.09 10.72
CA PRO A 426 0.31 5.48 12.05
C PRO A 426 -0.43 4.14 12.14
N LEU A 427 -0.06 3.35 13.13
CA LEU A 427 -0.80 2.20 13.62
C LEU A 427 -1.65 2.65 14.82
N ILE A 428 -2.96 2.53 14.71
CA ILE A 428 -3.92 2.93 15.74
C ILE A 428 -4.80 1.76 16.18
N SER A 429 -5.27 1.82 17.41
CA SER A 429 -6.14 0.80 18.02
C SER A 429 -7.35 1.47 18.67
N SER A 430 -8.43 0.69 18.81
CA SER A 430 -9.64 1.04 19.56
C SER A 430 -10.01 -0.12 20.47
N ASP A 431 -10.46 0.18 21.69
CA ASP A 431 -10.98 -0.79 22.67
C ASP A 431 -12.51 -0.70 22.85
N ASP A 432 -13.17 0.15 22.07
CA ASP A 432 -14.59 0.48 22.23
C ASP A 432 -15.42 0.33 20.93
N GLY A 433 -14.95 -0.55 20.04
CA GLY A 433 -15.60 -0.85 18.78
C GLY A 433 -15.46 0.26 17.74
N GLY A 434 -14.37 1.05 17.81
CA GLY A 434 -14.05 2.09 16.85
C GLY A 434 -14.62 3.47 17.16
N LYS A 435 -15.16 3.70 18.37
CA LYS A 435 -15.66 5.03 18.77
C LYS A 435 -14.52 5.99 19.05
N THR A 436 -13.46 5.50 19.69
CA THR A 436 -12.23 6.25 19.96
C THR A 436 -11.01 5.46 19.52
N PHE A 437 -9.98 6.18 19.09
CA PHE A 437 -8.72 5.59 18.61
C PHE A 437 -7.52 6.21 19.30
N TYR A 438 -6.48 5.41 19.51
CA TYR A 438 -5.21 5.86 20.04
C TYR A 438 -4.05 5.18 19.30
N SER A 439 -2.92 5.87 19.18
CA SER A 439 -1.73 5.31 18.54
C SER A 439 -1.03 4.30 19.44
N ILE A 440 -0.67 3.15 18.87
CA ILE A 440 0.17 2.13 19.50
C ILE A 440 1.56 2.04 18.87
N GLY A 441 1.83 2.82 17.81
CA GLY A 441 3.18 3.00 17.26
C GLY A 441 4.10 3.73 18.27
N LYS A 442 5.41 3.46 18.18
CA LYS A 442 6.46 4.08 19.02
C LYS A 442 7.60 4.58 18.15
N GLU A 443 8.56 5.32 18.73
CA GLU A 443 9.70 5.89 18.00
C GLU A 443 10.58 4.84 17.28
N ASN A 444 10.57 3.59 17.74
CA ASN A 444 11.30 2.49 17.11
C ASN A 444 10.45 1.67 16.13
N VAL A 445 9.25 2.12 15.81
CA VAL A 445 8.36 1.53 14.81
C VAL A 445 8.29 2.48 13.61
N HIS A 446 8.66 2.01 12.43
CA HIS A 446 8.56 2.81 11.22
C HIS A 446 7.10 3.12 10.91
N ALA A 447 6.84 4.27 10.31
CA ALA A 447 5.53 4.61 9.76
C ALA A 447 5.18 3.73 8.54
N ASP A 448 4.00 3.97 7.98
CA ASP A 448 3.51 3.34 6.76
C ASP A 448 3.35 1.82 6.93
N HIS A 449 2.27 1.47 7.62
CA HIS A 449 1.97 0.09 7.99
C HIS A 449 1.10 -0.57 6.93
N HIS A 450 1.43 -1.84 6.57
CA HIS A 450 0.76 -2.56 5.50
C HIS A 450 0.18 -3.90 5.92
N ASP A 451 0.69 -4.50 6.99
CA ASP A 451 0.10 -5.73 7.52
C ASP A 451 0.25 -5.86 9.03
N LEU A 452 -0.68 -6.59 9.64
CA LEU A 452 -0.72 -6.85 11.07
C LEU A 452 -1.26 -8.26 11.33
N TRP A 453 -0.47 -9.07 11.99
CA TRP A 453 -0.96 -10.33 12.54
C TRP A 453 -1.24 -10.19 14.04
N ILE A 454 -2.38 -10.76 14.49
CA ILE A 454 -2.83 -10.78 15.89
C ILE A 454 -2.82 -12.22 16.36
N ASN A 455 -2.13 -12.51 17.46
CA ASN A 455 -2.08 -13.85 18.01
C ASN A 455 -3.43 -14.24 18.66
N PRO A 456 -4.14 -15.26 18.13
CA PRO A 456 -5.43 -15.66 18.67
C PRO A 456 -5.33 -16.31 20.05
N ASN A 457 -4.16 -16.83 20.41
CA ASN A 457 -3.93 -17.58 21.65
C ASN A 457 -3.22 -16.74 22.71
N LYS A 458 -2.69 -15.56 22.37
CA LYS A 458 -1.91 -14.71 23.28
C LYS A 458 -2.28 -13.25 23.08
N PRO A 459 -3.26 -12.72 23.82
CA PRO A 459 -3.67 -11.32 23.71
C PRO A 459 -2.49 -10.35 23.88
N GLY A 460 -2.44 -9.33 23.04
CA GLY A 460 -1.38 -8.32 23.03
C GLY A 460 -0.09 -8.74 22.31
N HIS A 461 0.01 -9.97 21.81
CA HIS A 461 1.08 -10.37 20.90
C HIS A 461 0.69 -10.05 19.47
N LEU A 462 1.40 -9.10 18.87
CA LEU A 462 1.19 -8.63 17.51
C LEU A 462 2.49 -8.68 16.72
N ILE A 463 2.41 -8.95 15.42
CA ILE A 463 3.50 -8.80 14.45
C ILE A 463 3.05 -7.80 13.40
N ASN A 464 3.80 -6.74 13.22
CA ASN A 464 3.48 -5.65 12.28
C ASN A 464 4.51 -5.54 11.17
N GLY A 465 4.04 -5.43 9.95
CA GLY A 465 4.82 -5.13 8.75
C GLY A 465 4.64 -3.68 8.32
N ASN A 466 5.74 -2.97 8.08
CA ASN A 466 5.75 -1.57 7.67
C ASN A 466 6.88 -1.28 6.66
N ASP A 467 7.05 -0.03 6.24
CA ASP A 467 8.08 0.36 5.25
C ASP A 467 9.53 0.25 5.78
N GLY A 468 9.71 0.06 7.08
CA GLY A 468 11.00 -0.21 7.71
C GLY A 468 11.23 -1.68 8.09
N GLY A 469 10.29 -2.56 7.80
CA GLY A 469 10.40 -4.00 8.07
C GLY A 469 9.38 -4.53 9.07
N VAL A 470 9.84 -5.39 9.99
CA VAL A 470 8.98 -6.11 10.94
C VAL A 470 9.20 -5.61 12.36
N ASN A 471 8.10 -5.39 13.08
CA ASN A 471 8.09 -5.11 14.51
C ASN A 471 7.20 -6.10 15.25
N ILE A 472 7.62 -6.53 16.44
CA ILE A 472 6.90 -7.48 17.29
C ILE A 472 6.61 -6.84 18.64
N THR A 473 5.40 -7.00 19.15
CA THR A 473 5.03 -6.62 20.52
C THR A 473 4.37 -7.79 21.24
N TYR A 474 4.50 -7.84 22.56
CA TYR A 474 3.87 -8.83 23.43
C TYR A 474 2.96 -8.17 24.48
N ASP A 475 2.75 -6.87 24.39
CA ASP A 475 2.02 -6.06 25.36
C ASP A 475 1.10 -5.02 24.71
N ASP A 476 0.55 -5.37 23.55
CA ASP A 476 -0.42 -4.55 22.80
C ASP A 476 0.18 -3.18 22.40
N GLY A 477 1.42 -3.19 21.92
CA GLY A 477 2.09 -1.98 21.42
C GLY A 477 2.61 -1.03 22.48
N LYS A 478 2.63 -1.41 23.76
CA LYS A 478 3.29 -0.61 24.80
C LYS A 478 4.80 -0.58 24.58
N ASN A 479 5.36 -1.73 24.19
CA ASN A 479 6.76 -1.87 23.80
C ASN A 479 6.84 -2.67 22.49
N TRP A 480 7.80 -2.31 21.63
CA TRP A 480 8.04 -2.97 20.36
C TRP A 480 9.48 -3.42 20.25
N ILE A 481 9.66 -4.62 19.71
CA ILE A 481 10.96 -5.16 19.30
C ILE A 481 11.06 -4.94 17.79
N LYS A 482 12.05 -4.17 17.35
CA LYS A 482 12.35 -4.02 15.93
C LYS A 482 13.22 -5.18 15.47
N ASN A 483 12.82 -5.80 14.39
CA ASN A 483 13.60 -6.83 13.74
C ASN A 483 14.57 -6.21 12.72
N ASN A 484 15.86 -6.41 12.91
CA ASN A 484 16.93 -5.77 12.13
C ASN A 484 17.73 -6.76 11.28
N SER A 485 17.25 -7.98 11.07
CA SER A 485 18.07 -9.03 10.45
C SER A 485 17.75 -9.30 8.99
N THR A 486 16.69 -8.70 8.44
CA THR A 486 16.32 -8.90 7.04
C THR A 486 17.09 -7.94 6.14
N GLU A 487 17.79 -8.49 5.17
CA GLU A 487 18.70 -7.76 4.27
C GLU A 487 18.00 -7.32 3.00
N VAL A 488 16.91 -6.57 3.15
CA VAL A 488 16.08 -6.03 2.05
C VAL A 488 16.10 -4.51 2.11
N GLY A 489 16.29 -3.86 0.98
CA GLY A 489 16.21 -2.41 0.87
C GLY A 489 15.87 -1.99 -0.56
N GLN A 490 14.95 -1.03 -0.70
CA GLN A 490 14.58 -0.50 -2.00
C GLN A 490 15.47 0.69 -2.36
N PHE A 491 16.63 0.40 -2.96
CA PHE A 491 17.57 1.42 -3.40
C PHE A 491 17.10 2.13 -4.66
N TYR A 492 17.10 3.46 -4.66
CA TYR A 492 16.94 4.28 -5.86
C TYR A 492 18.24 4.35 -6.65
N SER A 493 19.38 4.51 -5.95
CA SER A 493 20.70 4.55 -6.56
C SER A 493 21.78 4.11 -5.59
N ILE A 494 22.92 3.70 -6.10
CA ILE A 494 24.13 3.40 -5.33
C ILE A 494 25.34 4.10 -5.93
N ASN A 495 26.30 4.47 -5.09
CA ASN A 495 27.60 5.00 -5.49
C ASN A 495 28.71 4.48 -4.58
N VAL A 496 29.97 4.66 -4.96
CA VAL A 496 31.14 4.22 -4.21
C VAL A 496 32.21 5.31 -4.19
N ASP A 497 32.97 5.41 -3.08
CA ASP A 497 34.17 6.27 -3.01
C ASP A 497 35.45 5.51 -3.38
N TYR A 498 36.60 6.21 -3.36
CA TYR A 498 37.91 5.65 -3.68
C TYR A 498 38.75 5.29 -2.45
N GLN A 499 38.17 5.23 -1.26
CA GLN A 499 38.86 4.86 -0.02
C GLN A 499 39.29 3.37 -0.05
N LYS A 500 40.14 2.98 0.86
CA LYS A 500 40.56 1.57 1.04
C LYS A 500 40.41 1.15 2.50
N PRO A 501 39.41 0.35 2.86
CA PRO A 501 38.31 -0.18 2.02
C PRO A 501 37.40 0.95 1.52
N TYR A 502 36.84 0.80 0.31
CA TYR A 502 35.88 1.77 -0.20
C TYR A 502 34.53 1.65 0.53
N ASN A 503 33.82 2.76 0.60
CA ASN A 503 32.48 2.79 1.11
C ASN A 503 31.46 2.71 -0.04
N VAL A 504 30.32 2.13 0.27
CA VAL A 504 29.13 2.10 -0.58
C VAL A 504 28.12 3.08 0.01
N TYR A 505 27.55 3.90 -0.85
CA TYR A 505 26.51 4.88 -0.54
C TYR A 505 25.25 4.50 -1.25
N GLY A 506 24.10 4.63 -0.61
CA GLY A 506 22.83 4.32 -1.23
C GLY A 506 21.69 5.14 -0.65
N GLY A 507 20.84 5.63 -1.54
CA GLY A 507 19.56 6.25 -1.21
C GLY A 507 18.43 5.25 -1.35
N LEU A 508 17.64 5.09 -0.28
CA LEU A 508 16.53 4.14 -0.20
C LEU A 508 15.20 4.87 -0.15
N GLN A 509 14.18 4.26 -0.73
CA GLN A 509 12.81 4.71 -0.54
C GLN A 509 12.45 4.62 0.95
N ASP A 510 11.88 5.69 1.50
CA ASP A 510 11.38 5.85 2.88
C ASP A 510 12.42 5.65 3.99
N ASN A 511 13.61 5.17 3.67
CA ASN A 511 14.63 4.74 4.64
C ASN A 511 15.93 5.55 4.58
N GLY A 512 15.94 6.69 3.93
CA GLY A 512 17.04 7.66 3.95
C GLY A 512 18.25 7.28 3.09
N VAL A 513 19.36 7.98 3.34
CA VAL A 513 20.65 7.76 2.68
C VAL A 513 21.64 7.16 3.67
N TRP A 514 22.29 6.08 3.25
CA TRP A 514 23.23 5.34 4.09
C TRP A 514 24.60 5.19 3.41
N MET A 515 25.63 5.11 4.27
CA MET A 515 27.01 4.86 3.88
C MET A 515 27.59 3.74 4.75
N GLY A 516 28.26 2.79 4.14
CA GLY A 516 28.99 1.74 4.87
C GLY A 516 30.11 1.11 4.07
N PRO A 517 31.10 0.47 4.72
CA PRO A 517 32.23 -0.14 4.05
C PRO A 517 31.79 -1.41 3.28
N HIS A 518 32.32 -1.58 2.05
CA HIS A 518 31.99 -2.75 1.22
C HIS A 518 32.34 -4.10 1.86
N ASN A 519 33.27 -4.13 2.78
CA ASN A 519 33.73 -5.33 3.49
C ASN A 519 33.06 -5.49 4.86
N SER A 520 31.93 -4.84 5.06
CA SER A 520 31.11 -4.99 6.27
C SER A 520 30.71 -6.44 6.49
N ILE A 521 30.93 -6.92 7.71
CA ILE A 521 30.54 -8.25 8.15
C ILE A 521 29.96 -8.09 9.55
N GLU A 522 28.82 -8.69 9.81
CA GLU A 522 28.26 -8.76 11.14
C GLU A 522 29.26 -9.46 12.09
N SER A 523 29.51 -8.89 13.23
CA SER A 523 30.49 -9.39 14.16
C SER A 523 30.07 -9.17 15.61
N LYS A 524 30.48 -10.11 16.47
CA LYS A 524 30.34 -9.97 17.93
C LYS A 524 30.86 -8.64 18.45
N ARG A 525 31.94 -8.11 17.85
CA ARG A 525 32.57 -6.85 18.28
C ARG A 525 31.65 -5.65 18.05
N TRP A 526 30.96 -5.57 16.93
CA TRP A 526 30.05 -4.45 16.71
C TRP A 526 28.83 -4.55 17.63
N ASN A 527 28.27 -5.76 17.84
CA ASN A 527 27.17 -5.97 18.79
C ASN A 527 27.55 -5.54 20.20
N MET A 528 28.76 -5.90 20.67
CA MET A 528 29.26 -5.49 21.98
C MET A 528 29.55 -4.00 22.10
N SER A 529 29.95 -3.33 21.04
CA SER A 529 30.32 -1.90 21.04
C SER A 529 29.15 -0.97 20.70
N GLY A 530 28.03 -1.52 20.22
CA GLY A 530 26.91 -0.73 19.67
C GLY A 530 27.28 0.05 18.41
N LYS A 531 28.41 -0.27 17.76
CA LYS A 531 28.90 0.46 16.58
C LYS A 531 28.52 -0.28 15.31
N TYR A 532 27.35 0.08 14.79
CA TYR A 532 26.90 -0.38 13.48
C TYR A 532 27.80 0.23 12.39
N PRO A 533 28.29 -0.60 11.42
CA PRO A 533 29.25 -0.11 10.42
C PRO A 533 28.63 0.83 9.39
N TRP A 534 27.34 0.73 9.14
CA TRP A 534 26.62 1.64 8.29
C TRP A 534 26.16 2.88 9.05
N LYS A 535 26.24 4.05 8.42
CA LYS A 535 25.88 5.34 8.99
C LYS A 535 24.77 5.95 8.17
N SER A 536 23.72 6.43 8.82
CA SER A 536 22.72 7.30 8.21
C SER A 536 23.34 8.67 7.92
N ILE A 537 23.14 9.15 6.71
CA ILE A 537 23.61 10.46 6.24
C ILE A 537 22.45 11.46 6.21
N LEU A 538 21.30 11.01 5.73
CA LEU A 538 20.10 11.83 5.55
C LEU A 538 18.86 10.98 5.77
N GLY A 539 17.79 11.53 6.35
CA GLY A 539 16.49 10.89 6.50
C GLY A 539 15.55 11.18 5.32
N GLY A 540 14.35 10.59 5.36
CA GLY A 540 13.33 10.71 4.33
C GLY A 540 13.59 9.82 3.12
N ASP A 541 13.06 10.17 1.95
CA ASP A 541 13.39 9.52 0.69
C ASP A 541 14.83 9.80 0.29
N GLY A 542 15.65 8.76 0.25
CA GLY A 542 17.03 8.86 -0.20
C GLY A 542 17.11 8.69 -1.71
N MET A 543 17.39 9.78 -2.43
CA MET A 543 17.52 9.75 -3.88
C MET A 543 18.95 9.42 -4.33
N GLU A 544 19.48 10.12 -5.30
CA GLU A 544 20.84 9.94 -5.82
C GLU A 544 21.88 10.51 -4.84
N VAL A 545 22.98 9.83 -4.70
CA VAL A 545 24.14 10.27 -3.94
C VAL A 545 25.31 10.50 -4.89
N GLN A 546 25.88 11.70 -4.89
CA GLN A 546 27.06 12.05 -5.66
C GLN A 546 28.26 12.21 -4.69
N ILE A 547 29.41 11.67 -5.08
CA ILE A 547 30.63 11.62 -4.28
C ILE A 547 31.76 12.27 -5.05
#